data_37578e41da411249d7ad6bce5e8afbc7
#
_entry.id   37578e41da411249d7ad6bce5e8afbc7
#
_cell.length_a   1.000
_cell.length_b   1.000
_cell.length_c   1.000
_cell.angle_alpha   90.00
_cell.angle_beta   90.00
_cell.angle_gamma   90.00
#
_symmetry.space_group_name_H-M   'P 1'
#
loop_
_entity.id
_entity.type
_entity.pdbx_description
1 polymer ?
#
loop_
_entity_poly.entity_id
_entity_poly.type
_entity_poly.pdbx_seq_one_letter_code
_entity_poly.pdbx_strand_id
1 'polypeptide(L)'
;MKLTEEEKGIFTYFIPVKGMEEQLCKALTGVSERVEKGSETCGGNLIIQGGQGCGKTMLSTSIIKVLQQKTGKVDGRVGKIDATILNKKDIASMFSKIEGGCLIIERAGELTKNAAVTLSLLLEKDKKGTFLILEDSPKGIKKVLSKDENFAKKFTETVDVPIFTNDELISFARSYSRELGYKIDDMAVLALYNRISKIQRLNQATTLTEVKEIVDEAIDREAHGGLRKAISILTAKRYTDDDRIVLTEKDFE
;
A
#
# COMPACT_ATOMS: atom_id res chain seq x y z
N MET A 1 1.11 13.91 -16.52
CA MET A 1 0.46 14.53 -15.35
C MET A 1 1.42 14.37 -14.18
N LYS A 2 1.49 15.30 -13.23
CA LYS A 2 2.31 15.16 -12.01
C LYS A 2 1.38 15.09 -10.83
N LEU A 3 1.77 14.40 -9.76
CA LEU A 3 1.04 14.42 -8.50
C LEU A 3 1.11 15.81 -7.88
N THR A 4 0.00 16.25 -7.29
CA THR A 4 -0.03 17.45 -6.45
C THR A 4 0.71 17.20 -5.13
N GLU A 5 1.09 18.25 -4.40
CA GLU A 5 1.75 18.08 -3.10
C GLU A 5 0.84 17.37 -2.08
N GLU A 6 -0.48 17.58 -2.15
CA GLU A 6 -1.44 16.88 -1.31
C GLU A 6 -1.48 15.37 -1.64
N GLU A 7 -1.49 15.01 -2.92
CA GLU A 7 -1.43 13.61 -3.38
C GLU A 7 -0.10 12.95 -2.99
N LYS A 8 1.03 13.67 -3.09
CA LYS A 8 2.33 13.18 -2.61
C LYS A 8 2.31 12.92 -1.10
N GLY A 9 1.61 13.77 -0.32
CA GLY A 9 1.40 13.55 1.11
C GLY A 9 0.66 12.23 1.41
N ILE A 10 -0.28 11.82 0.56
CA ILE A 10 -0.99 10.53 0.70
C ILE A 10 -0.07 9.36 0.33
N PHE A 11 0.87 9.55 -0.60
CA PHE A 11 1.83 8.53 -1.03
C PHE A 11 3.20 8.66 -0.35
N THR A 12 3.28 9.27 0.82
CA THR A 12 4.53 9.60 1.54
C THR A 12 5.56 8.46 1.55
N TYR A 13 5.09 7.21 1.71
CA TYR A 13 5.97 6.04 1.77
C TYR A 13 6.49 5.56 0.42
N PHE A 14 5.83 5.92 -0.66
CA PHE A 14 6.12 5.42 -2.01
C PHE A 14 6.80 6.47 -2.90
N ILE A 15 6.63 7.76 -2.61
CA ILE A 15 7.25 8.84 -3.38
C ILE A 15 8.79 8.76 -3.42
N PRO A 16 9.49 8.39 -2.32
CA PRO A 16 10.95 8.22 -2.37
C PRO A 16 11.42 7.07 -3.26
N VAL A 17 10.51 6.16 -3.64
CA VAL A 17 10.84 4.97 -4.43
C VAL A 17 10.98 5.37 -5.90
N LYS A 18 12.11 5.05 -6.49
CA LYS A 18 12.44 5.43 -7.87
C LYS A 18 11.39 4.94 -8.88
N GLY A 19 10.86 5.86 -9.68
CA GLY A 19 9.87 5.58 -10.74
C GLY A 19 8.45 5.35 -10.23
N MET A 20 8.21 5.42 -8.92
CA MET A 20 6.87 5.20 -8.36
C MET A 20 5.91 6.34 -8.68
N GLU A 21 6.37 7.61 -8.61
CA GLU A 21 5.52 8.77 -8.92
C GLU A 21 4.95 8.69 -10.35
N GLU A 22 5.75 8.25 -11.32
CA GLU A 22 5.32 8.10 -12.72
C GLU A 22 4.27 7.00 -12.87
N GLN A 23 4.50 5.84 -12.24
CA GLN A 23 3.55 4.72 -12.24
C GLN A 23 2.21 5.12 -11.59
N LEU A 24 2.26 5.83 -10.46
CA LEU A 24 1.07 6.31 -9.77
C LEU A 24 0.28 7.31 -10.60
N CYS A 25 0.95 8.27 -11.26
CA CYS A 25 0.29 9.22 -12.15
C CYS A 25 -0.47 8.49 -13.27
N LYS A 26 0.16 7.51 -13.91
CA LYS A 26 -0.44 6.72 -14.98
C LYS A 26 -1.65 5.93 -14.45
N ALA A 27 -1.48 5.18 -13.38
CA ALA A 27 -2.53 4.36 -12.78
C ALA A 27 -3.74 5.21 -12.36
N LEU A 28 -3.51 6.34 -11.67
CA LEU A 28 -4.58 7.25 -11.26
C LEU A 28 -5.35 7.80 -12.45
N THR A 29 -4.69 8.09 -13.56
CA THR A 29 -5.35 8.57 -14.77
C THR A 29 -6.30 7.52 -15.34
N GLY A 30 -5.83 6.28 -15.55
CA GLY A 30 -6.63 5.21 -16.11
C GLY A 30 -7.80 4.78 -15.22
N VAL A 31 -7.56 4.69 -13.90
CA VAL A 31 -8.63 4.34 -12.96
C VAL A 31 -9.66 5.47 -12.82
N SER A 32 -9.24 6.75 -12.82
CA SER A 32 -10.17 7.89 -12.82
C SER A 32 -11.12 7.84 -14.01
N GLU A 33 -10.61 7.52 -15.19
CA GLU A 33 -11.42 7.36 -16.39
C GLU A 33 -12.47 6.26 -16.24
N ARG A 34 -12.12 5.11 -15.62
CA ARG A 34 -13.07 4.04 -15.30
C ARG A 34 -14.14 4.50 -14.32
N VAL A 35 -13.75 5.19 -13.26
CA VAL A 35 -14.69 5.73 -12.25
C VAL A 35 -15.69 6.71 -12.87
N GLU A 36 -15.27 7.50 -13.85
CA GLU A 36 -16.09 8.50 -14.51
C GLU A 36 -17.05 7.91 -15.56
N LYS A 37 -16.53 7.00 -16.39
CA LYS A 37 -17.21 6.48 -17.59
C LYS A 37 -17.84 5.09 -17.41
N GLY A 38 -17.51 4.37 -16.36
CA GLY A 38 -18.03 3.02 -16.10
C GLY A 38 -17.72 2.05 -17.25
N SER A 39 -18.72 1.30 -17.70
CA SER A 39 -18.57 0.30 -18.78
C SER A 39 -18.32 0.88 -20.17
N GLU A 40 -18.37 2.20 -20.35
CA GLU A 40 -17.96 2.84 -21.59
C GLU A 40 -16.46 2.72 -21.84
N THR A 41 -15.67 2.42 -20.79
CA THR A 41 -14.25 2.08 -20.90
C THR A 41 -14.04 0.58 -20.84
N CYS A 42 -13.20 0.06 -21.74
CA CYS A 42 -12.86 -1.38 -21.74
C CYS A 42 -11.92 -1.80 -20.59
N GLY A 43 -11.25 -0.85 -19.93
CA GLY A 43 -10.21 -1.08 -18.93
C GLY A 43 -10.37 -0.25 -17.67
N GLY A 44 -9.26 0.22 -17.11
CA GLY A 44 -9.22 1.08 -15.93
C GLY A 44 -9.26 0.35 -14.60
N ASN A 45 -9.19 -0.99 -14.60
CA ASN A 45 -8.92 -1.75 -13.38
C ASN A 45 -7.41 -1.86 -13.16
N LEU A 46 -7.01 -1.99 -11.91
CA LEU A 46 -5.64 -1.85 -11.47
C LEU A 46 -5.03 -3.17 -10.99
N ILE A 47 -3.80 -3.39 -11.35
CA ILE A 47 -2.93 -4.41 -10.79
C ILE A 47 -1.89 -3.73 -9.90
N ILE A 48 -1.73 -4.22 -8.67
CA ILE A 48 -0.62 -3.88 -7.79
C ILE A 48 0.15 -5.16 -7.51
N GLN A 49 1.34 -5.27 -8.08
CA GLN A 49 2.16 -6.46 -7.92
C GLN A 49 3.48 -6.15 -7.23
N GLY A 50 3.97 -7.12 -6.47
CA GLY A 50 5.21 -7.01 -5.71
C GLY A 50 5.36 -8.13 -4.70
N GLY A 51 6.48 -8.19 -4.01
CA GLY A 51 6.78 -9.17 -2.97
C GLY A 51 5.80 -9.16 -1.80
N GLN A 52 5.87 -10.17 -0.96
CA GLN A 52 5.13 -10.16 0.31
C GLN A 52 5.66 -9.05 1.21
N GLY A 53 4.79 -8.38 1.95
CA GLY A 53 5.17 -7.33 2.90
C GLY A 53 5.67 -6.01 2.27
N CYS A 54 5.62 -5.84 0.95
CA CYS A 54 6.05 -4.60 0.29
C CYS A 54 5.01 -3.46 0.31
N GLY A 55 3.91 -3.59 1.04
CA GLY A 55 2.93 -2.52 1.21
C GLY A 55 1.85 -2.40 0.14
N LYS A 56 1.58 -3.44 -0.66
CA LYS A 56 0.54 -3.42 -1.71
C LYS A 56 -0.80 -2.90 -1.22
N THR A 57 -1.30 -3.44 -0.12
CA THR A 57 -2.61 -3.03 0.43
C THR A 57 -2.61 -1.59 0.94
N MET A 58 -1.49 -1.13 1.51
CA MET A 58 -1.32 0.28 1.88
C MET A 58 -1.37 1.18 0.65
N LEU A 59 -0.69 0.78 -0.43
CA LEU A 59 -0.71 1.49 -1.70
C LEU A 59 -2.11 1.53 -2.32
N SER A 60 -2.83 0.41 -2.33
CA SER A 60 -4.23 0.33 -2.78
C SER A 60 -5.12 1.32 -2.03
N THR A 61 -4.99 1.35 -0.71
CA THR A 61 -5.77 2.27 0.15
C THR A 61 -5.44 3.73 -0.15
N SER A 62 -4.15 4.05 -0.37
CA SER A 62 -3.71 5.39 -0.74
C SER A 62 -4.26 5.82 -2.11
N ILE A 63 -4.24 4.94 -3.10
CA ILE A 63 -4.82 5.18 -4.43
C ILE A 63 -6.32 5.46 -4.34
N ILE A 64 -7.05 4.66 -3.58
CA ILE A 64 -8.49 4.84 -3.37
C ILE A 64 -8.77 6.20 -2.72
N LYS A 65 -8.00 6.60 -1.70
CA LYS A 65 -8.13 7.90 -1.05
C LYS A 65 -7.96 9.07 -2.01
N VAL A 66 -6.95 8.99 -2.89
CA VAL A 66 -6.75 10.02 -3.93
C VAL A 66 -7.91 10.04 -4.93
N LEU A 67 -8.40 8.88 -5.36
CA LEU A 67 -9.55 8.78 -6.27
C LEU A 67 -10.84 9.35 -5.66
N GLN A 68 -11.07 9.11 -4.37
CA GLN A 68 -12.19 9.71 -3.63
C GLN A 68 -12.12 11.24 -3.63
N GLN A 69 -10.94 11.79 -3.37
CA GLN A 69 -10.73 13.24 -3.39
C GLN A 69 -10.90 13.84 -4.80
N LYS A 70 -10.37 13.16 -5.82
CA LYS A 70 -10.42 13.64 -7.21
C LYS A 70 -11.79 13.59 -7.84
N THR A 71 -12.50 12.48 -7.67
CA THR A 71 -13.72 12.21 -8.42
C THR A 71 -15.00 12.51 -7.64
N GLY A 72 -14.92 12.52 -6.32
CA GLY A 72 -16.09 12.63 -5.43
C GLY A 72 -17.08 11.47 -5.58
N LYS A 73 -16.76 10.44 -6.37
CA LYS A 73 -17.69 9.36 -6.75
C LYS A 73 -17.49 8.05 -6.01
N VAL A 74 -16.31 7.81 -5.46
CA VAL A 74 -16.01 6.55 -4.74
C VAL A 74 -16.51 6.68 -3.29
N ASP A 75 -17.81 6.59 -3.11
CA ASP A 75 -18.55 6.87 -1.85
C ASP A 75 -18.31 5.81 -0.76
N GLY A 76 -17.08 5.62 -0.32
CA GLY A 76 -16.77 4.76 0.83
C GLY A 76 -17.08 3.26 0.65
N ARG A 77 -17.54 2.84 -0.53
CA ARG A 77 -17.83 1.44 -0.85
C ARG A 77 -16.56 0.71 -1.28
N VAL A 78 -15.68 0.51 -0.31
CA VAL A 78 -14.44 -0.22 -0.52
C VAL A 78 -14.54 -1.58 0.14
N GLY A 79 -14.52 -2.62 -0.67
CA GLY A 79 -14.41 -4.00 -0.20
C GLY A 79 -12.98 -4.50 -0.33
N LYS A 80 -12.55 -5.31 0.66
CA LYS A 80 -11.29 -6.04 0.57
C LYS A 80 -11.55 -7.51 0.87
N ILE A 81 -11.06 -8.40 0.02
CA ILE A 81 -11.30 -9.82 0.15
C ILE A 81 -10.12 -10.64 -0.40
N ASP A 82 -9.87 -11.75 0.26
CA ASP A 82 -8.96 -12.77 -0.23
C ASP A 82 -9.60 -13.60 -1.36
N ALA A 83 -8.85 -13.87 -2.42
CA ALA A 83 -9.33 -14.62 -3.58
C ALA A 83 -9.90 -15.99 -3.23
N THR A 84 -9.33 -16.69 -2.26
CA THR A 84 -9.83 -18.04 -1.85
C THR A 84 -11.18 -17.96 -1.13
N ILE A 85 -11.44 -16.85 -0.46
CA ILE A 85 -12.73 -16.57 0.17
C ILE A 85 -13.73 -16.15 -0.91
N LEU A 86 -13.34 -15.28 -1.82
CA LEU A 86 -14.18 -14.80 -2.93
C LEU A 86 -14.69 -15.94 -3.80
N ASN A 87 -13.85 -16.92 -4.10
CA ASN A 87 -14.23 -18.12 -4.86
C ASN A 87 -15.42 -18.90 -4.28
N LYS A 88 -15.70 -18.73 -2.97
CA LYS A 88 -16.77 -19.44 -2.25
C LYS A 88 -18.01 -18.56 -2.01
N LYS A 89 -17.99 -17.31 -2.46
CA LYS A 89 -19.07 -16.34 -2.25
C LYS A 89 -19.93 -16.19 -3.50
N ASP A 90 -21.14 -15.67 -3.30
CA ASP A 90 -21.94 -15.14 -4.40
C ASP A 90 -21.33 -13.80 -4.85
N ILE A 91 -20.54 -13.86 -5.93
CA ILE A 91 -19.80 -12.72 -6.46
C ILE A 91 -20.76 -11.63 -6.96
N ALA A 92 -21.89 -12.00 -7.55
CA ALA A 92 -22.86 -11.03 -8.06
C ALA A 92 -23.49 -10.24 -6.93
N SER A 93 -23.89 -10.92 -5.84
CA SER A 93 -24.43 -10.26 -4.64
C SER A 93 -23.39 -9.36 -3.95
N MET A 94 -22.13 -9.77 -3.92
CA MET A 94 -21.06 -8.94 -3.40
C MET A 94 -20.80 -7.71 -4.27
N PHE A 95 -20.72 -7.90 -5.58
CA PHE A 95 -20.46 -6.81 -6.52
C PHE A 95 -21.54 -5.73 -6.44
N SER A 96 -22.82 -6.12 -6.34
CA SER A 96 -23.92 -5.16 -6.19
C SER A 96 -23.83 -4.28 -4.94
N LYS A 97 -23.20 -4.77 -3.87
CA LYS A 97 -23.00 -3.99 -2.63
C LYS A 97 -21.91 -2.92 -2.76
N ILE A 98 -20.99 -3.11 -3.68
CA ILE A 98 -19.84 -2.20 -3.91
C ILE A 98 -19.98 -1.40 -5.21
N GLU A 99 -21.13 -1.46 -5.89
CA GLU A 99 -21.35 -0.71 -7.13
C GLU A 99 -20.98 0.77 -7.01
N GLY A 100 -20.19 1.28 -7.94
CA GLY A 100 -19.63 2.63 -7.93
C GLY A 100 -18.45 2.82 -6.95
N GLY A 101 -17.98 1.74 -6.34
CA GLY A 101 -16.85 1.73 -5.41
C GLY A 101 -15.67 0.90 -5.91
N CYS A 102 -14.96 0.26 -4.99
CA CYS A 102 -13.77 -0.54 -5.27
C CYS A 102 -13.78 -1.89 -4.56
N LEU A 103 -13.29 -2.93 -5.23
CA LEU A 103 -12.96 -4.21 -4.61
C LEU A 103 -11.48 -4.50 -4.74
N ILE A 104 -10.79 -4.60 -3.60
CA ILE A 104 -9.41 -5.08 -3.50
C ILE A 104 -9.46 -6.60 -3.35
N ILE A 105 -8.79 -7.32 -4.26
CA ILE A 105 -8.70 -8.79 -4.25
C ILE A 105 -7.25 -9.16 -3.94
N GLU A 106 -7.02 -9.63 -2.71
CA GLU A 106 -5.70 -10.12 -2.27
C GLU A 106 -5.46 -11.55 -2.76
N ARG A 107 -4.20 -11.92 -2.95
CA ARG A 107 -3.77 -13.22 -3.49
C ARG A 107 -4.52 -13.59 -4.78
N ALA A 108 -4.62 -12.61 -5.69
CA ALA A 108 -5.42 -12.70 -6.92
C ALA A 108 -5.10 -13.95 -7.77
N GLY A 109 -3.88 -14.49 -7.72
CA GLY A 109 -3.48 -15.72 -8.38
C GLY A 109 -4.29 -16.96 -7.98
N GLU A 110 -4.96 -16.89 -6.81
CA GLU A 110 -5.84 -17.97 -6.32
C GLU A 110 -7.30 -17.87 -6.81
N LEU A 111 -7.67 -16.80 -7.51
CA LEU A 111 -9.00 -16.74 -8.16
C LEU A 111 -9.21 -17.94 -9.07
N THR A 112 -10.39 -18.54 -9.04
CA THR A 112 -10.79 -19.58 -10.01
C THR A 112 -11.11 -18.96 -11.36
N LYS A 113 -11.10 -19.76 -12.42
CA LYS A 113 -11.54 -19.32 -13.75
C LYS A 113 -12.98 -18.80 -13.72
N ASN A 114 -13.88 -19.52 -13.03
CA ASN A 114 -15.29 -19.11 -12.91
C ASN A 114 -15.43 -17.76 -12.23
N ALA A 115 -14.67 -17.50 -11.15
CA ALA A 115 -14.68 -16.20 -10.47
C ALA A 115 -14.18 -15.08 -11.39
N ALA A 116 -13.10 -15.30 -12.14
CA ALA A 116 -12.57 -14.34 -13.10
C ALA A 116 -13.57 -14.01 -14.21
N VAL A 117 -14.20 -15.02 -14.81
CA VAL A 117 -15.26 -14.84 -15.83
C VAL A 117 -16.45 -14.07 -15.26
N THR A 118 -16.92 -14.43 -14.06
CA THR A 118 -18.04 -13.76 -13.42
C THR A 118 -17.73 -12.26 -13.17
N LEU A 119 -16.56 -11.95 -12.62
CA LEU A 119 -16.11 -10.57 -12.42
C LEU A 119 -16.01 -9.80 -13.75
N SER A 120 -15.48 -10.44 -14.81
CA SER A 120 -15.40 -9.83 -16.15
C SER A 120 -16.78 -9.42 -16.67
N LEU A 121 -17.77 -10.31 -16.58
CA LEU A 121 -19.14 -10.06 -17.03
C LEU A 121 -19.84 -8.97 -16.20
N LEU A 122 -19.59 -8.91 -14.88
CA LEU A 122 -20.14 -7.87 -14.02
C LEU A 122 -19.54 -6.50 -14.36
N LEU A 123 -18.23 -6.43 -14.60
CA LEU A 123 -17.55 -5.20 -15.02
C LEU A 123 -18.04 -4.67 -16.38
N GLU A 124 -18.42 -5.56 -17.30
CA GLU A 124 -18.99 -5.17 -18.60
C GLU A 124 -20.36 -4.53 -18.50
N LYS A 125 -21.13 -4.91 -17.51
CA LYS A 125 -22.49 -4.39 -17.27
C LYS A 125 -22.52 -3.20 -16.32
N ASP A 126 -21.41 -2.94 -15.62
CA ASP A 126 -21.35 -1.90 -14.60
C ASP A 126 -21.31 -0.50 -15.20
N LYS A 127 -22.36 0.29 -14.96
CA LYS A 127 -22.48 1.69 -15.39
C LYS A 127 -22.08 2.71 -14.31
N LYS A 128 -21.76 2.23 -13.10
CA LYS A 128 -21.49 3.10 -11.94
C LYS A 128 -20.01 3.39 -11.71
N GLY A 129 -19.13 2.81 -12.54
CA GLY A 129 -17.69 3.04 -12.44
C GLY A 129 -17.00 2.22 -11.34
N THR A 130 -17.55 1.04 -11.00
CA THR A 130 -16.90 0.10 -10.10
C THR A 130 -15.58 -0.37 -10.69
N PHE A 131 -14.53 -0.37 -9.89
CA PHE A 131 -13.23 -0.87 -10.33
C PHE A 131 -12.65 -1.91 -9.36
N LEU A 132 -11.77 -2.74 -9.88
CA LEU A 132 -11.08 -3.78 -9.13
C LEU A 132 -9.61 -3.44 -8.99
N ILE A 133 -9.04 -3.81 -7.85
CA ILE A 133 -7.58 -3.84 -7.63
C ILE A 133 -7.19 -5.30 -7.36
N LEU A 134 -6.30 -5.85 -8.19
CA LEU A 134 -5.70 -7.16 -7.96
C LEU A 134 -4.36 -7.00 -7.27
N GLU A 135 -4.18 -7.64 -6.12
CA GLU A 135 -2.94 -7.65 -5.37
C GLU A 135 -2.33 -9.07 -5.36
N ASP A 136 -1.11 -9.21 -5.88
CA ASP A 136 -0.33 -10.45 -5.77
C ASP A 136 1.15 -10.21 -6.13
N SER A 137 1.94 -11.27 -6.10
CA SER A 137 3.26 -11.33 -6.75
C SER A 137 3.11 -11.29 -8.28
N PRO A 138 4.14 -10.90 -9.05
CA PRO A 138 4.09 -10.94 -10.52
C PRO A 138 3.69 -12.32 -11.07
N LYS A 139 4.13 -13.40 -10.40
CA LYS A 139 3.76 -14.77 -10.77
C LYS A 139 2.27 -15.04 -10.53
N GLY A 140 1.71 -14.57 -9.42
CA GLY A 140 0.29 -14.70 -9.10
C GLY A 140 -0.58 -13.93 -10.08
N ILE A 141 -0.20 -12.69 -10.41
CA ILE A 141 -0.88 -11.88 -11.42
C ILE A 141 -0.88 -12.58 -12.79
N LYS A 142 0.28 -13.03 -13.25
CA LYS A 142 0.36 -13.80 -14.52
C LYS A 142 -0.56 -15.02 -14.51
N LYS A 143 -0.62 -15.75 -13.38
CA LYS A 143 -1.48 -16.92 -13.19
C LYS A 143 -2.97 -16.57 -13.33
N VAL A 144 -3.45 -15.48 -12.73
CA VAL A 144 -4.87 -15.12 -12.81
C VAL A 144 -5.24 -14.58 -14.18
N LEU A 145 -4.41 -13.73 -14.78
CA LEU A 145 -4.70 -13.17 -16.11
C LEU A 145 -4.71 -14.22 -17.22
N SER A 146 -3.94 -15.32 -17.07
CA SER A 146 -3.96 -16.42 -18.03
C SER A 146 -5.22 -17.30 -17.98
N LYS A 147 -6.10 -17.14 -16.97
CA LYS A 147 -7.32 -17.96 -16.82
C LYS A 147 -8.44 -17.52 -17.75
N ASP A 148 -8.52 -16.24 -18.08
CA ASP A 148 -9.53 -15.68 -18.96
C ASP A 148 -9.03 -14.41 -19.65
N GLU A 149 -9.08 -14.38 -20.97
CA GLU A 149 -8.57 -13.26 -21.78
C GLU A 149 -9.44 -11.99 -21.64
N ASN A 150 -10.76 -12.16 -21.52
CA ASN A 150 -11.66 -11.01 -21.35
C ASN A 150 -11.46 -10.37 -19.99
N PHE A 151 -11.26 -11.17 -18.95
CA PHE A 151 -10.88 -10.67 -17.62
C PHE A 151 -9.55 -9.91 -17.69
N ALA A 152 -8.54 -10.49 -18.33
CA ALA A 152 -7.23 -9.85 -18.46
C ALA A 152 -7.30 -8.47 -19.13
N LYS A 153 -8.12 -8.31 -20.19
CA LYS A 153 -8.30 -7.03 -20.90
C LYS A 153 -8.92 -5.92 -20.05
N LYS A 154 -9.55 -6.25 -18.92
CA LYS A 154 -10.12 -5.25 -18.01
C LYS A 154 -9.06 -4.54 -17.17
N PHE A 155 -7.87 -5.10 -17.02
CA PHE A 155 -6.77 -4.59 -16.21
C PHE A 155 -5.72 -3.93 -17.09
N THR A 156 -5.86 -2.63 -17.30
CA THR A 156 -4.97 -1.83 -18.15
C THR A 156 -3.92 -1.08 -17.37
N GLU A 157 -4.14 -0.90 -16.07
CA GLU A 157 -3.24 -0.18 -15.20
C GLU A 157 -2.46 -1.15 -14.29
N THR A 158 -1.16 -0.90 -14.17
CA THR A 158 -0.28 -1.72 -13.32
C THR A 158 0.67 -0.83 -12.54
N VAL A 159 0.83 -1.14 -11.26
CA VAL A 159 1.86 -0.58 -10.39
C VAL A 159 2.73 -1.72 -9.87
N ASP A 160 4.01 -1.64 -10.19
CA ASP A 160 5.04 -2.55 -9.69
C ASP A 160 5.65 -1.98 -8.43
N VAL A 161 5.43 -2.65 -7.29
CA VAL A 161 6.10 -2.30 -6.05
C VAL A 161 7.44 -3.04 -5.99
N PRO A 162 8.57 -2.34 -6.12
CA PRO A 162 9.88 -2.97 -6.21
C PRO A 162 10.34 -3.51 -4.84
N ILE A 163 11.47 -4.19 -4.85
CA ILE A 163 12.25 -4.45 -3.65
C ILE A 163 12.87 -3.13 -3.22
N PHE A 164 12.70 -2.76 -1.96
CA PHE A 164 13.23 -1.51 -1.41
C PHE A 164 14.72 -1.62 -1.11
N THR A 165 15.45 -0.57 -1.41
CA THR A 165 16.82 -0.37 -0.94
C THR A 165 16.84 -0.04 0.56
N ASN A 166 17.99 -0.21 1.22
CA ASN A 166 18.12 0.16 2.64
C ASN A 166 17.81 1.66 2.87
N ASP A 167 18.18 2.54 1.95
CA ASP A 167 17.89 3.98 2.06
C ASP A 167 16.41 4.28 1.95
N GLU A 168 15.67 3.59 1.07
CA GLU A 168 14.21 3.69 0.97
C GLU A 168 13.52 3.14 2.22
N LEU A 169 14.03 2.05 2.80
CA LEU A 169 13.53 1.49 4.06
C LEU A 169 13.77 2.44 5.25
N ILE A 170 14.91 3.11 5.30
CA ILE A 170 15.19 4.14 6.31
C ILE A 170 14.28 5.36 6.11
N SER A 171 14.07 5.79 4.87
CA SER A 171 13.14 6.86 4.55
C SER A 171 11.72 6.52 4.99
N PHE A 172 11.26 5.29 4.76
CA PHE A 172 10.01 4.77 5.28
C PHE A 172 9.95 4.84 6.82
N ALA A 173 10.97 4.32 7.51
CA ALA A 173 11.03 4.31 8.97
C ALA A 173 10.94 5.73 9.56
N ARG A 174 11.66 6.69 8.97
CA ARG A 174 11.61 8.11 9.38
C ARG A 174 10.22 8.72 9.16
N SER A 175 9.56 8.41 8.05
CA SER A 175 8.22 8.91 7.76
C SER A 175 7.18 8.30 8.69
N TYR A 176 7.25 6.97 8.90
CA TYR A 176 6.38 6.24 9.80
C TYR A 176 6.50 6.71 11.26
N SER A 177 7.74 6.83 11.77
CA SER A 177 7.97 7.37 13.12
C SER A 177 7.39 8.78 13.27
N ARG A 178 7.54 9.62 12.25
CA ARG A 178 7.03 11.01 12.27
C ARG A 178 5.52 11.06 12.36
N GLU A 179 4.80 10.19 11.67
CA GLU A 179 3.34 10.08 11.77
C GLU A 179 2.87 9.69 13.17
N LEU A 180 3.70 8.92 13.89
CA LEU A 180 3.44 8.51 15.26
C LEU A 180 3.91 9.52 16.32
N GLY A 181 4.44 10.69 15.90
CA GLY A 181 4.92 11.73 16.81
C GLY A 181 6.36 11.55 17.29
N TYR A 182 7.14 10.70 16.61
CA TYR A 182 8.54 10.43 16.95
C TYR A 182 9.50 10.94 15.88
N LYS A 183 10.77 11.13 16.26
CA LYS A 183 11.88 11.42 15.36
C LYS A 183 13.03 10.48 15.63
N ILE A 184 13.54 9.82 14.60
CA ILE A 184 14.76 9.02 14.69
C ILE A 184 15.95 9.94 14.56
N ASP A 185 16.87 9.97 15.56
CA ASP A 185 18.08 10.76 15.47
C ASP A 185 19.11 10.16 14.50
N ASP A 186 20.15 10.91 14.17
CA ASP A 186 21.10 10.48 13.15
C ASP A 186 21.99 9.30 13.62
N MET A 187 22.24 9.14 14.92
CA MET A 187 22.96 7.99 15.48
C MET A 187 22.04 6.76 15.47
N ALA A 188 20.75 6.95 15.80
CA ALA A 188 19.76 5.87 15.73
C ALA A 188 19.54 5.35 14.31
N VAL A 189 19.73 6.17 13.28
CA VAL A 189 19.70 5.71 11.88
C VAL A 189 20.74 4.64 11.60
N LEU A 190 21.94 4.76 12.17
CA LEU A 190 22.99 3.74 12.00
C LEU A 190 22.59 2.42 12.67
N ALA A 191 22.01 2.48 13.87
CA ALA A 191 21.51 1.28 14.57
C ALA A 191 20.35 0.63 13.78
N LEU A 192 19.42 1.44 13.28
CA LEU A 192 18.34 0.99 12.42
C LEU A 192 18.87 0.32 11.15
N TYR A 193 19.84 0.93 10.46
CA TYR A 193 20.49 0.36 9.28
C TYR A 193 21.11 -1.00 9.60
N ASN A 194 21.81 -1.12 10.73
CA ASN A 194 22.40 -2.36 11.17
C ASN A 194 21.34 -3.43 11.46
N ARG A 195 20.20 -3.08 12.08
CA ARG A 195 19.08 -4.02 12.29
C ARG A 195 18.47 -4.48 10.97
N ILE A 196 18.18 -3.56 10.06
CA ILE A 196 17.67 -3.89 8.71
C ILE A 196 18.62 -4.85 8.00
N SER A 197 19.94 -4.57 8.04
CA SER A 197 20.94 -5.40 7.40
C SER A 197 21.07 -6.80 8.03
N LYS A 198 20.89 -6.93 9.35
CA LYS A 198 20.92 -8.22 10.06
C LYS A 198 19.75 -9.13 9.72
N ILE A 199 18.56 -8.58 9.44
CA ILE A 199 17.38 -9.38 9.07
C ILE A 199 17.37 -9.72 7.58
N GLN A 200 18.17 -9.03 6.77
CA GLN A 200 18.33 -9.40 5.36
C GLN A 200 18.88 -10.83 5.25
N ARG A 201 18.10 -11.71 4.64
CA ARG A 201 18.51 -13.10 4.36
C ARG A 201 19.07 -13.18 2.95
N LEU A 202 19.93 -14.15 2.71
CA LEU A 202 20.64 -14.35 1.44
C LEU A 202 19.74 -14.37 0.17
N ASN A 203 18.45 -14.63 0.33
CA ASN A 203 17.47 -14.70 -0.77
C ASN A 203 16.17 -13.94 -0.51
N GLN A 204 16.12 -13.08 0.51
CA GLN A 204 14.90 -12.36 0.85
C GLN A 204 15.23 -10.93 1.30
N ALA A 205 14.78 -9.95 0.53
CA ALA A 205 14.91 -8.55 0.89
C ALA A 205 14.04 -8.21 2.12
N THR A 206 14.50 -7.27 2.93
CA THR A 206 13.74 -6.71 4.03
C THR A 206 12.49 -5.99 3.50
N THR A 207 11.38 -6.18 4.17
CA THR A 207 10.07 -5.66 3.78
C THR A 207 9.70 -4.43 4.60
N LEU A 208 8.73 -3.63 4.10
CA LEU A 208 8.16 -2.52 4.89
C LEU A 208 7.53 -3.00 6.20
N THR A 209 6.93 -4.20 6.20
CA THR A 209 6.33 -4.79 7.40
C THR A 209 7.38 -5.05 8.48
N GLU A 210 8.52 -5.64 8.11
CA GLU A 210 9.62 -5.89 9.05
C GLU A 210 10.22 -4.59 9.59
N VAL A 211 10.37 -3.57 8.75
CA VAL A 211 10.86 -2.25 9.20
C VAL A 211 9.85 -1.56 10.12
N LYS A 212 8.55 -1.69 9.83
CA LYS A 212 7.50 -1.21 10.72
C LYS A 212 7.61 -1.85 12.10
N GLU A 213 7.75 -3.18 12.17
CA GLU A 213 7.93 -3.92 13.42
C GLU A 213 9.16 -3.43 14.21
N ILE A 214 10.28 -3.17 13.54
CA ILE A 214 11.48 -2.60 14.19
C ILE A 214 11.20 -1.23 14.81
N VAL A 215 10.46 -0.36 14.12
CA VAL A 215 10.13 0.97 14.63
C VAL A 215 9.13 0.88 15.78
N ASP A 216 8.12 0.03 15.67
CA ASP A 216 7.13 -0.21 16.73
C ASP A 216 7.83 -0.71 18.01
N GLU A 217 8.77 -1.66 17.90
CA GLU A 217 9.57 -2.13 19.03
C GLU A 217 10.44 -1.02 19.65
N ALA A 218 11.02 -0.13 18.84
CA ALA A 218 11.83 0.98 19.34
C ALA A 218 10.95 1.99 20.12
N ILE A 219 9.74 2.26 19.63
CA ILE A 219 8.75 3.11 20.30
C ILE A 219 8.34 2.48 21.63
N ASP A 220 8.06 1.17 21.65
CA ASP A 220 7.69 0.45 22.87
C ASP A 220 8.81 0.48 23.91
N ARG A 221 10.06 0.33 23.50
CA ARG A 221 11.23 0.42 24.40
C ARG A 221 11.38 1.82 24.99
N GLU A 222 11.21 2.86 24.16
CA GLU A 222 11.18 4.23 24.65
C GLU A 222 10.06 4.42 25.68
N ALA A 223 8.85 3.96 25.39
CA ALA A 223 7.67 4.11 26.24
C ALA A 223 7.82 3.38 27.60
N HIS A 224 8.42 2.19 27.63
CA HIS A 224 8.59 1.39 28.83
C HIS A 224 9.85 1.73 29.66
N GLY A 225 10.70 2.64 29.20
CA GLY A 225 11.90 3.10 29.92
C GLY A 225 11.62 3.93 31.19
N GLY A 226 10.58 3.60 31.95
CA GLY A 226 9.92 4.37 33.01
C GLY A 226 10.80 5.11 34.04
N LEU A 227 11.92 4.55 34.50
CA LEU A 227 12.87 5.26 35.40
C LEU A 227 13.73 6.30 34.64
N ARG A 228 13.97 6.10 33.34
CA ARG A 228 14.72 7.03 32.49
C ARG A 228 13.87 8.25 32.07
N LYS A 229 12.54 8.12 32.01
CA LYS A 229 11.61 9.23 31.73
C LYS A 229 11.72 10.34 32.79
N ALA A 230 11.81 10.00 34.07
CA ALA A 230 11.90 10.99 35.14
C ALA A 230 13.17 11.85 35.05
N ILE A 231 14.30 11.28 34.59
CA ILE A 231 15.58 11.99 34.43
C ILE A 231 15.63 12.77 33.11
N SER A 232 15.02 12.27 32.04
CA SER A 232 15.04 12.92 30.72
C SER A 232 14.09 14.12 30.60
N ILE A 233 13.00 14.14 31.37
CA ILE A 233 12.11 15.31 31.50
C ILE A 233 12.87 16.50 32.12
N LEU A 234 13.83 16.23 33.01
CA LEU A 234 14.67 17.26 33.64
C LEU A 234 15.80 17.77 32.71
N THR A 235 16.14 17.09 31.64
CA THR A 235 17.28 17.44 30.77
C THR A 235 16.89 17.97 29.38
N ALA A 236 15.63 18.12 29.06
CA ALA A 236 15.07 18.73 27.83
C ALA A 236 15.62 18.17 26.48
N LYS A 237 16.41 17.10 26.48
CA LYS A 237 17.13 16.59 25.31
C LYS A 237 16.35 15.60 24.43
N ARG A 238 15.12 15.20 24.80
CA ARG A 238 14.35 14.17 24.07
C ARG A 238 13.20 14.73 23.22
N TYR A 239 13.03 16.03 23.19
CA TYR A 239 12.02 16.65 22.35
C TYR A 239 12.69 17.50 21.29
N THR A 240 12.14 17.46 20.07
CA THR A 240 12.49 18.39 19.01
C THR A 240 11.76 19.71 19.22
N ASP A 241 12.17 20.77 18.48
CA ASP A 241 11.46 22.05 18.45
C ASP A 241 9.98 21.90 18.03
N ASP A 242 9.62 20.76 17.42
CA ASP A 242 8.25 20.38 16.99
C ASP A 242 7.55 19.47 18.02
N ASP A 243 7.97 19.41 19.27
CA ASP A 243 7.42 18.56 20.36
C ASP A 243 7.43 17.05 20.09
N ARG A 244 8.30 16.55 19.21
CA ARG A 244 8.42 15.11 18.93
C ARG A 244 9.41 14.44 19.86
N ILE A 245 9.05 13.21 20.26
CA ILE A 245 9.94 12.36 21.06
C ILE A 245 11.06 11.81 20.17
N VAL A 246 12.31 11.88 20.64
CA VAL A 246 13.47 11.41 19.89
C VAL A 246 13.78 9.95 20.22
N LEU A 247 13.72 9.08 19.21
CA LEU A 247 14.23 7.71 19.30
C LEU A 247 15.75 7.73 19.10
N THR A 248 16.45 7.11 20.02
CA THR A 248 17.92 7.07 20.09
C THR A 248 18.45 5.68 19.67
N GLU A 249 19.77 5.55 19.51
CA GLU A 249 20.45 4.27 19.20
C GLU A 249 19.99 3.12 20.10
N LYS A 250 19.85 3.38 21.40
CA LYS A 250 19.45 2.38 22.41
C LYS A 250 18.04 1.83 22.24
N ASP A 251 17.18 2.58 21.59
CA ASP A 251 15.81 2.15 21.32
C ASP A 251 15.78 1.12 20.16
N PHE A 252 16.84 1.09 19.34
CA PHE A 252 17.00 0.15 18.22
C PHE A 252 17.95 -1.03 18.53
N GLU A 253 18.61 -1.08 19.67
CA GLU A 253 19.41 -2.23 20.12
C GLU A 253 18.50 -3.36 20.64
#